data_0d2e9aa30096fecf901186cdaca99b09
#
_entry.id   0d2e9aa30096fecf901186cdaca99b09
#
_cell.length_a   1.000
_cell.length_b   1.000
_cell.length_c   1.000
_cell.angle_alpha   90.00
_cell.angle_beta   90.00
_cell.angle_gamma   90.00
#
_symmetry.space_group_name_H-M   'P 1'
#
loop_
_entity.id
_entity.type
_entity.pdbx_description
1 polymer ?
#
loop_
_entity_poly.entity_id
_entity_poly.type
_entity_poly.pdbx_seq_one_letter_code
_entity_poly.pdbx_strand_id
1 'polypeptide(L)' 'MMNDTIKEQILSVRATGLTNMFDVPAVQKIASDMGFYELVLFLEDNRKSYVQFICTGQTDNTGGDYHE' A
#
# COMPACT_ATOMS: atom_id res chain seq x y z
N MET A 1 6.36 -0.82 -10.14
CA MET A 1 5.17 -0.02 -10.39
C MET A 1 3.94 -0.69 -9.79
N MET A 2 3.06 0.10 -9.24
CA MET A 2 1.88 -0.43 -8.58
C MET A 2 0.82 -0.83 -9.61
N ASN A 3 0.26 -2.03 -9.45
CA ASN A 3 -0.83 -2.50 -10.31
C ASN A 3 -2.10 -2.69 -9.47
N ASP A 4 -3.18 -3.09 -10.12
CA ASP A 4 -4.46 -3.23 -9.43
C ASP A 4 -4.42 -4.29 -8.34
N THR A 5 -3.68 -5.37 -8.57
CA THR A 5 -3.55 -6.43 -7.57
C THR A 5 -2.90 -5.88 -6.31
N ILE A 6 -1.82 -5.12 -6.47
CA ILE A 6 -1.12 -4.54 -5.33
C ILE A 6 -2.01 -3.54 -4.60
N LYS A 7 -2.76 -2.71 -5.35
CA LYS A 7 -3.69 -1.78 -4.73
C LYS A 7 -4.73 -2.51 -3.88
N GLU A 8 -5.30 -3.58 -4.42
CA GLU A 8 -6.29 -4.36 -3.68
C GLU A 8 -5.70 -4.98 -2.44
N GLN A 9 -4.47 -5.47 -2.54
CA GLN A 9 -3.80 -6.06 -1.39
C GLN A 9 -3.54 -5.01 -0.32
N ILE A 10 -3.13 -3.81 -0.71
CA ILE A 10 -2.94 -2.72 0.24
C ILE A 10 -4.25 -2.40 0.96
N LEU A 11 -5.33 -2.30 0.21
CA LEU A 11 -6.63 -1.97 0.80
C LEU A 11 -7.12 -3.09 1.72
N SER A 12 -6.80 -4.33 1.38
CA SER A 12 -7.16 -5.46 2.24
C SER A 12 -6.42 -5.41 3.56
N VAL A 13 -5.12 -5.09 3.52
CA VAL A 13 -4.36 -4.93 4.76
C VAL A 13 -4.92 -3.76 5.58
N ARG A 14 -5.21 -2.65 4.91
CA ARG A 14 -5.79 -1.50 5.58
C ARG A 14 -7.11 -1.85 6.28
N ALA A 15 -7.91 -2.66 5.63
CA ALA A 15 -9.23 -3.03 6.16
C ALA A 15 -9.12 -3.86 7.44
N THR A 16 -7.98 -4.51 7.69
CA THR A 16 -7.81 -5.30 8.91
C THR A 16 -7.74 -4.41 10.15
N GLY A 17 -7.29 -3.18 10.00
CA GLY A 17 -7.09 -2.30 11.14
C GLY A 17 -6.00 -2.76 12.09
N LEU A 18 -5.13 -3.67 11.66
CA LEU A 18 -4.14 -4.28 12.56
C LEU A 18 -2.92 -3.41 12.79
N THR A 19 -2.65 -2.45 11.91
CA THR A 19 -1.46 -1.63 12.06
C THR A 19 -1.64 -0.30 11.37
N ASN A 20 -0.73 0.62 11.70
CA ASN A 20 -0.62 1.89 11.01
C ASN A 20 -0.06 1.64 9.62
N MET A 21 -0.74 2.13 8.58
CA MET A 21 -0.33 1.87 7.21
C MET A 21 0.99 2.53 6.84
N PHE A 22 1.49 3.46 7.64
CA PHE A 22 2.82 4.04 7.43
C PHE A 22 3.94 3.22 8.07
N ASP A 23 3.57 2.22 8.87
CA ASP A 23 4.57 1.31 9.45
C ASP A 23 4.83 0.21 8.43
N VAL A 24 5.72 0.49 7.48
CA VAL A 24 5.95 -0.40 6.35
C VAL A 24 6.37 -1.81 6.77
N PRO A 25 7.30 -1.98 7.73
CA PRO A 25 7.65 -3.35 8.13
C PRO A 25 6.45 -4.13 8.68
N ALA A 26 5.57 -3.47 9.44
CA ALA A 26 4.39 -4.13 9.97
C ALA A 26 3.40 -4.48 8.85
N VAL A 27 3.20 -3.56 7.91
CA VAL A 27 2.35 -3.83 6.76
C VAL A 27 2.89 -5.00 5.96
N GLN A 28 4.20 -5.05 5.77
CA GLN A 28 4.83 -6.12 5.02
C GLN A 28 4.63 -7.47 5.71
N LYS A 29 4.73 -7.49 7.04
CA LYS A 29 4.52 -8.72 7.78
C LYS A 29 3.07 -9.20 7.63
N ILE A 30 2.12 -8.29 7.78
CA ILE A 30 0.70 -8.65 7.64
C ILE A 30 0.43 -9.14 6.22
N ALA A 31 0.97 -8.46 5.22
CA ALA A 31 0.81 -8.88 3.83
C ALA A 31 1.35 -10.30 3.62
N SER A 32 2.51 -10.59 4.20
CA SER A 32 3.08 -11.92 4.11
C SER A 32 2.18 -12.95 4.76
N ASP A 33 1.64 -12.63 5.94
CA ASP A 33 0.76 -13.54 6.65
C ASP A 33 -0.52 -13.82 5.88
N MET A 34 -0.98 -12.84 5.10
CA MET A 34 -2.18 -12.98 4.28
C MET A 34 -1.91 -13.57 2.91
N GLY A 35 -0.66 -13.87 2.60
CA GLY A 35 -0.30 -14.42 1.30
C GLY A 35 -0.17 -13.41 0.20
N PHE A 36 -0.07 -12.13 0.52
CA PHE A 36 0.01 -11.06 -0.46
C PHE A 36 1.46 -10.81 -0.85
N TYR A 37 2.07 -11.78 -1.51
CA TYR A 37 3.50 -11.73 -1.78
C TYR A 37 3.89 -10.67 -2.80
N GLU A 38 2.99 -10.31 -3.71
CA GLU A 38 3.26 -9.20 -4.62
C GLU A 38 3.45 -7.91 -3.85
N LEU A 39 2.59 -7.68 -2.85
CA LEU A 39 2.72 -6.49 -2.02
C LEU A 39 4.02 -6.53 -1.22
N VAL A 40 4.37 -7.71 -0.68
CA VAL A 40 5.62 -7.84 0.06
C VAL A 40 6.81 -7.41 -0.81
N LEU A 41 6.87 -7.93 -2.03
CA LEU A 41 7.96 -7.59 -2.94
C LEU A 41 7.92 -6.12 -3.35
N PHE A 42 6.73 -5.59 -3.59
CA PHE A 42 6.59 -4.20 -3.94
C PHE A 42 7.13 -3.29 -2.84
N LEU A 43 6.85 -3.63 -1.59
CA LEU A 43 7.32 -2.82 -0.46
C LEU A 43 8.83 -2.90 -0.28
N GLU A 44 9.47 -3.96 -0.76
CA GLU A 44 10.92 -4.05 -0.69
C GLU A 44 11.60 -2.99 -1.53
N ASP A 45 11.04 -2.71 -2.71
CA ASP A 45 11.72 -1.87 -3.69
C ASP A 45 11.03 -0.54 -3.95
N ASN A 46 9.77 -0.39 -3.55
CA ASN A 46 8.96 0.75 -3.98
C ASN A 46 8.25 1.43 -2.83
N ARG A 47 8.95 1.62 -1.72
CA ARG A 47 8.35 2.23 -0.53
C ARG A 47 7.81 3.62 -0.79
N LYS A 48 8.51 4.40 -1.61
CA LYS A 48 8.05 5.77 -1.88
C LYS A 48 6.71 5.77 -2.59
N SER A 49 6.55 4.87 -3.57
CA SER A 49 5.27 4.76 -4.26
C SER A 49 4.17 4.33 -3.32
N TYR A 50 4.47 3.40 -2.41
CA TYR A 50 3.51 2.95 -1.43
C TYR A 50 3.09 4.09 -0.51
N VAL A 51 4.06 4.82 0.04
CA VAL A 51 3.75 5.92 0.96
C VAL A 51 2.92 6.98 0.25
N GLN A 52 3.28 7.28 -1.00
CA GLN A 52 2.53 8.24 -1.78
C GLN A 52 1.09 7.80 -1.98
N PHE A 53 0.88 6.52 -2.27
CA PHE A 53 -0.47 5.97 -2.42
C PHE A 53 -1.27 6.12 -1.14
N ILE A 54 -0.66 5.82 0.01
CA ILE A 54 -1.35 5.92 1.29
C ILE A 54 -1.71 7.39 1.59
N CYS A 55 -0.80 8.31 1.31
CA CYS A 55 -1.03 9.73 1.57
C CYS A 55 -2.13 10.31 0.70
N THR A 56 -2.20 9.89 -0.56
CA THR A 56 -3.11 10.52 -1.51
C THR A 56 -4.30 9.63 -1.85
N GLY A 57 -4.21 8.33 -1.58
CA GLY A 57 -5.23 7.37 -1.97
C GLY A 57 -5.16 7.02 -3.44
N GLN A 58 -4.14 7.48 -4.15
CA GLN A 58 -4.01 7.26 -5.58
C GLN A 58 -2.58 6.93 -5.93
N THR A 59 -2.43 6.24 -7.04
CA THR A 59 -1.11 5.92 -7.54
C THR A 59 -0.63 6.93 -8.57
N ASP A 60 -1.56 7.56 -9.26
CA ASP A 60 -1.21 8.49 -10.30
C ASP A 60 -1.73 9.81 -10.01
N ASN A 61 -1.63 10.37 -10.46
CA ASN A 61 -2.25 11.43 -10.21
C ASN A 61 -3.27 11.93 -10.68
N THR A 62 -3.68 12.05 -10.61
CA THR A 62 -4.53 12.46 -10.94
C THR A 62 -5.23 13.39 -10.47
N GLY A 63 -5.40 13.70 -10.44
CA GLY A 63 -6.00 14.47 -10.10
C GLY A 63 -6.43 15.06 -9.21
N GLY A 64 -6.48 15.32 -8.86
CA GLY A 64 -6.84 15.73 -8.11
C GLY A 64 -6.92 16.36 -7.25
N ASP A 65 -6.97 16.59 -6.94
CA ASP A 65 -7.03 17.03 -6.11
C ASP A 65 -7.35 17.11 -5.02
N TYR A 66 -7.23 17.18 -4.62
CA TYR A 66 -7.61 17.14 -3.58
C TYR A 66 -7.33 17.71 -2.63
N HIS A 67 -7.17 17.90 -2.46
CA HIS A 67 -6.95 18.31 -1.58
C HIS A 67 -7.06 18.56 -0.68
N GLU A 68 -6.91 18.61 -0.28
CA GLU A 68 -7.01 18.76 0.57
C GLU A 68 -7.15 18.93 1.11
#